data_40295bd629989c7f87856e17a63c0891
#
_entry.id   40295bd629989c7f87856e17a63c0891
#
_cell.length_a   1.000
_cell.length_b   1.000
_cell.length_c   1.000
_cell.angle_alpha   90.00
_cell.angle_beta   90.00
_cell.angle_gamma   90.00
#
_symmetry.space_group_name_H-M   'P 1'
#
loop_
_entity.id
_entity.type
_entity.pdbx_description
1 polymer ?
#
loop_
_entity_poly.entity_id
_entity_poly.type
_entity_poly.pdbx_seq_one_letter_code
_entity_poly.pdbx_strand_id
1 'polypeptide(L)' 'MSQTTIWVNEQIDPGGLIYACIACLNEEAANECHRNWQNNLTQQQKQNGWIASLRTVNSWDDVPVNALKLSC' A
#
# COMPACT_ATOMS: atom_id res chain seq x y z
N MET A 1 19.37 12.70 -13.92
CA MET A 1 18.65 11.42 -13.90
C MET A 1 17.42 11.54 -13.03
N SER A 2 16.30 11.21 -13.60
CA SER A 2 15.06 11.22 -12.84
C SER A 2 14.98 9.98 -11.96
N GLN A 3 14.72 10.19 -10.67
CA GLN A 3 14.43 9.09 -9.78
C GLN A 3 12.95 8.76 -9.88
N THR A 4 12.66 7.47 -10.00
CA THR A 4 11.29 7.00 -9.97
C THR A 4 10.89 6.81 -8.52
N THR A 5 9.81 7.47 -8.11
CA THR A 5 9.23 7.23 -6.80
C THR A 5 7.97 6.39 -6.99
N ILE A 6 7.89 5.30 -6.25
CA ILE A 6 6.76 4.40 -6.29
C ILE A 6 6.12 4.39 -4.90
N TRP A 7 4.83 4.65 -4.85
CA TRP A 7 4.07 4.62 -3.60
C TRP A 7 3.43 3.25 -3.46
N VAL A 8 3.69 2.58 -2.34
CA VAL A 8 3.22 1.22 -2.09
C VAL A 8 2.21 1.25 -0.96
N ASN A 9 0.96 0.94 -1.29
CA ASN A 9 -0.10 0.74 -0.30
C ASN A 9 -0.15 -0.73 0.05
N GLU A 10 -0.13 -1.04 1.35
CA GLU A 10 -0.13 -2.40 1.83
C GLU A 10 -1.19 -2.58 2.90
N GLN A 11 -1.91 -3.69 2.84
CA GLN A 11 -2.80 -4.10 3.90
C GLN A 11 -2.15 -5.29 4.59
N ILE A 12 -1.86 -5.13 5.88
CA ILE A 12 -1.07 -6.09 6.64
C ILE A 12 -1.96 -6.73 7.69
N ASP A 13 -1.94 -8.06 7.75
CA ASP A 13 -2.76 -8.81 8.69
C ASP A 13 -2.13 -8.82 10.09
N PRO A 14 -2.85 -9.31 11.11
CA PRO A 14 -2.33 -9.34 12.48
C PRO A 14 -1.07 -10.18 12.65
N GLY A 15 -0.81 -11.09 11.74
CA GLY A 15 0.40 -11.90 11.76
C GLY A 15 1.61 -11.22 11.13
N GLY A 16 1.42 -10.01 10.58
CA GLY A 16 2.49 -9.26 9.92
C GLY A 16 2.69 -9.60 8.46
N LEU A 17 1.78 -10.36 7.86
CA LEU A 17 1.85 -10.72 6.46
C LEU A 17 1.09 -9.72 5.60
N ILE A 18 1.63 -9.44 4.42
CA ILE A 18 0.99 -8.55 3.46
C ILE A 18 -0.16 -9.31 2.80
N TYR A 19 -1.40 -8.88 3.09
CA TYR A 19 -2.59 -9.47 2.54
C TYR A 19 -2.90 -8.94 1.15
N ALA A 20 -2.73 -7.63 0.95
CA ALA A 20 -2.95 -6.97 -0.33
C ALA A 20 -1.95 -5.83 -0.48
N CYS A 21 -1.57 -5.55 -1.73
CA CYS A 21 -0.57 -4.53 -2.01
C CYS A 21 -0.86 -3.91 -3.37
N ILE A 22 -0.78 -2.57 -3.44
CA ILE A 22 -0.96 -1.82 -4.68
C ILE A 22 0.19 -0.82 -4.79
N ALA A 23 0.85 -0.81 -5.95
CA ALA A 23 1.90 0.15 -6.27
C ALA A 23 1.36 1.22 -7.21
N CYS A 24 1.56 2.48 -6.85
CA CYS A 24 1.11 3.64 -7.62
C CYS A 24 2.31 4.51 -8.00
N LEU A 25 2.21 5.21 -9.13
CA LEU A 25 3.23 6.16 -9.58
C LEU A 25 2.82 7.60 -9.33
N ASN A 26 1.66 7.83 -8.74
CA ASN A 26 1.11 9.15 -8.49
C ASN A 26 0.82 9.28 -7.00
N GLU A 27 1.37 10.33 -6.38
CA GLU A 27 1.22 10.55 -4.94
C GLU A 27 -0.25 10.76 -4.55
N GLU A 28 -0.96 11.55 -5.34
CA GLU A 28 -2.37 11.84 -5.05
C GLU A 28 -3.22 10.58 -5.05
N ALA A 29 -3.04 9.75 -6.08
CA ALA A 29 -3.75 8.49 -6.19
C ALA A 29 -3.38 7.54 -5.05
N ALA A 30 -2.10 7.54 -4.66
CA ALA A 30 -1.62 6.70 -3.57
C ALA A 30 -2.24 7.12 -2.24
N ASN A 31 -2.30 8.42 -1.97
CA ASN A 31 -2.89 8.95 -0.75
C ASN A 31 -4.38 8.65 -0.67
N GLU A 32 -5.09 8.77 -1.79
CA GLU A 32 -6.51 8.45 -1.85
C GLU A 32 -6.73 6.96 -1.61
N CYS A 33 -5.93 6.12 -2.23
CA CYS A 33 -5.99 4.67 -2.04
C CYS A 33 -5.74 4.30 -0.57
N HIS A 34 -4.73 4.90 0.04
CA HIS A 34 -4.41 4.67 1.45
C HIS A 34 -5.59 5.04 2.35
N ARG A 35 -6.22 6.19 2.10
CA ARG A 35 -7.37 6.64 2.86
C ARG A 35 -8.53 5.67 2.72
N ASN A 36 -8.79 5.21 1.49
CA ASN A 36 -9.86 4.26 1.23
C ASN A 36 -9.59 2.92 1.93
N TRP A 37 -8.34 2.46 1.92
CA TRP A 37 -7.99 1.21 2.58
C TRP A 37 -8.14 1.30 4.09
N GLN A 38 -7.77 2.45 4.68
CA GLN A 38 -7.99 2.67 6.11
C GLN A 38 -9.48 2.68 6.46
N ASN A 39 -10.29 3.31 5.60
CA ASN A 39 -11.74 3.38 5.82
C ASN A 39 -12.43 2.03 5.61
N ASN A 40 -11.87 1.18 4.78
CA ASN A 40 -12.44 -0.14 4.49
C ASN A 40 -12.13 -1.16 5.58
N LEU A 41 -11.12 -0.92 6.40
CA LEU A 41 -10.86 -1.78 7.54
C LEU A 41 -12.00 -1.61 8.55
N THR A 42 -12.63 -2.71 8.91
CA THR A 42 -13.69 -2.67 9.91
C THR A 42 -13.08 -2.37 11.28
N GLN A 43 -13.91 -1.91 12.20
CA GLN A 43 -13.46 -1.66 13.56
C GLN A 43 -12.91 -2.93 14.19
N GLN A 44 -13.54 -4.06 13.91
CA GLN A 44 -13.08 -5.35 14.41
C GLN A 44 -11.72 -5.73 13.83
N GLN A 45 -11.49 -5.48 12.54
CA GLN A 45 -10.19 -5.73 11.92
C GLN A 45 -9.11 -4.88 12.57
N LYS A 46 -9.37 -3.59 12.79
CA LYS A 46 -8.42 -2.70 13.46
C LYS A 46 -8.09 -3.18 14.86
N GLN A 47 -9.09 -3.65 15.60
CA GLN A 47 -8.89 -4.18 16.95
C GLN A 47 -8.06 -5.47 16.93
N ASN A 48 -8.18 -6.26 15.86
CA ASN A 48 -7.43 -7.49 15.71
C ASN A 48 -5.97 -7.25 15.29
N GLY A 49 -5.63 -6.04 14.89
CA GLY A 49 -4.26 -5.71 14.53
C GLY A 49 -4.02 -5.51 13.04
N TRP A 50 -5.07 -5.46 12.23
CA TRP A 50 -4.93 -5.13 10.82
C TRP A 50 -4.52 -3.68 10.64
N ILE A 51 -3.60 -3.43 9.71
CA ILE A 51 -3.16 -2.07 9.41
C ILE A 51 -3.13 -1.85 7.89
N ALA A 52 -3.34 -0.60 7.51
CA ALA A 52 -3.10 -0.13 6.15
C ALA A 52 -1.87 0.77 6.18
N SER A 53 -0.89 0.49 5.34
CA SER A 53 0.39 1.20 5.34
C SER A 53 0.65 1.82 3.98
N LEU A 54 1.28 2.98 3.96
CA LEU A 54 1.75 3.62 2.73
C LEU A 54 3.22 3.94 2.91
N ARG A 55 4.05 3.47 1.97
CA ARG A 55 5.47 3.75 1.97
C ARG A 55 5.93 4.05 0.55
N THR A 56 7.11 4.62 0.43
CA THR A 56 7.72 4.89 -0.88
C THR A 56 8.94 4.01 -1.08
N VAL A 57 9.15 3.62 -2.33
CA VAL A 57 10.35 2.91 -2.76
C VAL A 57 10.86 3.55 -4.03
N ASN A 58 12.13 3.33 -4.36
CA ASN A 58 12.77 3.96 -5.52
C ASN A 58 12.95 3.00 -6.69
N SER A 59 12.60 1.74 -6.51
CA SER A 59 12.81 0.71 -7.52
C SER A 59 11.68 -0.29 -7.49
N TRP A 60 11.31 -0.78 -8.66
CA TRP A 60 10.33 -1.87 -8.75
C TRP A 60 10.81 -3.14 -8.07
N ASP A 61 12.12 -3.30 -7.92
CA ASP A 61 12.69 -4.46 -7.21
C ASP A 61 12.30 -4.44 -5.73
N ASP A 62 12.01 -3.26 -5.19
CA ASP A 62 11.60 -3.10 -3.80
C ASP A 62 10.09 -3.22 -3.60
N VAL A 63 9.34 -3.36 -4.68
CA VAL A 63 7.88 -3.53 -4.63
C VAL A 63 7.59 -5.02 -4.46
N PRO A 64 6.68 -5.40 -3.55
CA PRO A 64 6.32 -6.81 -3.39
C PRO A 64 5.84 -7.43 -4.71
N VAL A 65 6.23 -8.67 -4.96
CA VAL A 65 5.92 -9.34 -6.23
C VAL A 65 4.43 -9.51 -6.46
N ASN A 66 3.65 -9.54 -5.40
CA ASN A 66 2.19 -9.70 -5.48
C ASN A 66 1.45 -8.38 -5.67
N ALA A 67 2.17 -7.26 -5.73
CA ALA A 67 1.54 -5.96 -5.82
C ALA A 67 0.82 -5.78 -7.16
N LEU A 68 -0.38 -5.23 -7.09
CA LEU A 68 -1.05 -4.73 -8.28
C LEU A 68 -0.37 -3.43 -8.69
N LYS A 69 0.05 -3.34 -9.94
CA LYS A 69 0.75 -2.16 -10.44
C LYS A 69 -0.26 -1.29 -11.18
N LEU A 70 -0.52 -0.12 -10.61
CA LEU A 70 -1.43 0.85 -11.22
C LEU A 70 -0.62 1.98 -11.86
N SER A 71 -0.90 2.26 -13.12
CA SER A 71 -0.40 3.48 -13.74
C SER A 71 -1.40 4.58 -13.46
N CYS A 72 -1.08 5.36 -12.48
CA CYS A 72 -1.95 6.44 -12.05
C CYS A 72 -1.45 7.76 -12.59
#